data_b90d3190f51eac3c6b98faa5671b16ba
#
_entry.id   b90d3190f51eac3c6b98faa5671b16ba
#
_cell.length_a   1.000
_cell.length_b   1.000
_cell.length_c   1.000
_cell.angle_alpha   90.00
_cell.angle_beta   90.00
_cell.angle_gamma   90.00
#
_symmetry.space_group_name_H-M   'P 1'
#
loop_
_entity.id
_entity.type
_entity.pdbx_description
1 polymer ?
#
loop_
_entity_poly.entity_id
_entity_poly.type
_entity_poly.pdbx_seq_one_letter_code
_entity_poly.pdbx_strand_id
1 'polypeptide(L)'
;MDERIKTLAKNLVNYSCRVKAGDKVYINYTGPSTEDLARQLVKEVYAAGGLPFVHYINPKVQREVLLNCTEEQIRIMADLAAQEMSQMDCYIGVRGSDNVSELSDVPADKMNLYETLYSTPVHHGIRVPKTRWVVLRYPNASMAQLSGTSTEAFEDFYFQVCNLDYSKMGRAMKALVELMNRTDKVRLTGKDTDLTFSIKDIPAIACDGQLNIPDGEVYTAPVRDSINGVITYNTPSLYQGFTF
;
A
#
# COMPACT_ATOMS: atom_id res chain seq x y z
N MET A 1 -1.44 -0.39 -25.46
CA MET A 1 -1.38 -0.60 -23.98
C MET A 1 -0.40 -1.72 -23.73
N ASP A 2 0.55 -1.51 -22.83
CA ASP A 2 1.57 -2.50 -22.45
C ASP A 2 0.89 -3.74 -21.80
N GLU A 3 1.32 -4.94 -22.20
CA GLU A 3 0.78 -6.19 -21.66
C GLU A 3 1.09 -6.38 -20.17
N ARG A 4 2.20 -5.78 -19.67
CA ARG A 4 2.55 -5.78 -18.26
C ARG A 4 1.51 -5.03 -17.42
N ILE A 5 0.98 -3.91 -17.94
CA ILE A 5 -0.10 -3.12 -17.29
C ILE A 5 -1.41 -3.92 -17.26
N LYS A 6 -1.74 -4.63 -18.35
CA LYS A 6 -2.94 -5.48 -18.38
C LYS A 6 -2.85 -6.61 -17.35
N THR A 7 -1.70 -7.25 -17.26
CA THR A 7 -1.45 -8.32 -16.27
C THR A 7 -1.62 -7.77 -14.86
N LEU A 8 -1.00 -6.62 -14.54
CA LEU A 8 -1.11 -5.98 -13.24
C LEU A 8 -2.57 -5.64 -12.91
N ALA A 9 -3.27 -4.96 -13.80
CA ALA A 9 -4.68 -4.61 -13.59
C ALA A 9 -5.56 -5.83 -13.35
N LYS A 10 -5.35 -6.91 -14.10
CA LYS A 10 -6.06 -8.18 -13.92
C LYS A 10 -5.78 -8.79 -12.55
N ASN A 11 -4.53 -8.77 -12.07
CA ASN A 11 -4.16 -9.26 -10.74
C ASN A 11 -4.83 -8.43 -9.63
N LEU A 12 -4.80 -7.08 -9.74
CA LEU A 12 -5.41 -6.18 -8.75
C LEU A 12 -6.93 -6.40 -8.64
N VAL A 13 -7.62 -6.55 -9.77
CA VAL A 13 -9.08 -6.71 -9.81
C VAL A 13 -9.49 -8.11 -9.38
N ASN A 14 -8.90 -9.16 -9.97
CA ASN A 14 -9.41 -10.52 -9.81
C ASN A 14 -8.79 -11.27 -8.62
N TYR A 15 -7.55 -10.94 -8.24
CA TYR A 15 -6.88 -11.59 -7.12
C TYR A 15 -6.89 -10.71 -5.86
N SER A 16 -6.33 -9.50 -5.91
CA SER A 16 -6.20 -8.65 -4.72
C SER A 16 -7.57 -8.23 -4.18
N CYS A 17 -8.39 -7.59 -4.98
CA CYS A 17 -9.74 -7.14 -4.57
C CYS A 17 -10.83 -8.19 -4.77
N ARG A 18 -10.61 -9.21 -5.59
CA ARG A 18 -11.61 -10.27 -5.87
C ARG A 18 -12.96 -9.67 -6.24
N VAL A 19 -12.95 -8.74 -7.20
CA VAL A 19 -14.14 -8.02 -7.66
C VAL A 19 -15.17 -9.00 -8.18
N LYS A 20 -16.42 -8.82 -7.79
CA LYS A 20 -17.58 -9.60 -8.19
C LYS A 20 -18.56 -8.75 -8.98
N ALA A 21 -19.47 -9.39 -9.69
CA ALA A 21 -20.55 -8.69 -10.36
C ALA A 21 -21.39 -7.86 -9.37
N GLY A 22 -21.59 -6.58 -9.73
CA GLY A 22 -22.30 -5.61 -8.92
C GLY A 22 -21.45 -4.90 -7.85
N ASP A 23 -20.20 -5.33 -7.60
CA ASP A 23 -19.32 -4.63 -6.65
C ASP A 23 -19.02 -3.19 -7.12
N LYS A 24 -19.11 -2.26 -6.20
CA LYS A 24 -18.69 -0.87 -6.40
C LYS A 24 -17.21 -0.74 -6.05
N VAL A 25 -16.41 -0.35 -7.04
CA VAL A 25 -14.94 -0.32 -6.94
C VAL A 25 -14.45 1.11 -7.00
N TYR A 26 -13.92 1.61 -5.88
CA TYR A 26 -13.28 2.92 -5.81
C TYR A 26 -11.86 2.82 -6.37
N ILE A 27 -11.58 3.49 -7.48
CA ILE A 27 -10.26 3.57 -8.10
C ILE A 27 -9.71 4.96 -7.83
N ASN A 28 -8.72 5.07 -6.96
CA ASN A 28 -8.01 6.30 -6.66
C ASN A 28 -6.63 6.27 -7.29
N TYR A 29 -6.34 7.20 -8.20
CA TYR A 29 -5.02 7.28 -8.82
C TYR A 29 -4.41 8.67 -8.68
N THR A 30 -3.09 8.72 -8.47
CA THR A 30 -2.35 9.94 -8.15
C THR A 30 -1.21 10.13 -9.12
N GLY A 31 -1.12 11.30 -9.72
CA GLY A 31 -0.08 11.67 -10.68
C GLY A 31 -0.35 11.18 -12.11
N PRO A 32 0.20 11.86 -13.13
CA PRO A 32 -0.12 11.60 -14.53
C PRO A 32 0.41 10.24 -15.03
N SER A 33 1.51 9.74 -14.48
CA SER A 33 2.12 8.45 -14.85
C SER A 33 1.21 7.24 -14.61
N THR A 34 0.18 7.38 -13.75
CA THR A 34 -0.72 6.29 -13.36
C THR A 34 -1.93 6.14 -14.28
N GLU A 35 -2.14 7.03 -15.25
CA GLU A 35 -3.35 7.08 -16.08
C GLU A 35 -3.57 5.79 -16.87
N ASP A 36 -2.53 5.22 -17.46
CA ASP A 36 -2.68 4.00 -18.27
C ASP A 36 -3.12 2.80 -17.42
N LEU A 37 -2.61 2.68 -16.19
CA LEU A 37 -3.07 1.65 -15.27
C LEU A 37 -4.52 1.93 -14.84
N ALA A 38 -4.88 3.18 -14.51
CA ALA A 38 -6.24 3.55 -14.14
C ALA A 38 -7.25 3.21 -15.25
N ARG A 39 -6.92 3.53 -16.51
CA ARG A 39 -7.74 3.18 -17.68
C ARG A 39 -7.92 1.66 -17.83
N GLN A 40 -6.86 0.90 -17.59
CA GLN A 40 -6.94 -0.57 -17.67
C GLN A 40 -7.73 -1.15 -16.50
N LEU A 41 -7.59 -0.61 -15.28
CA LEU A 41 -8.39 -1.01 -14.12
C LEU A 41 -9.90 -0.84 -14.39
N VAL A 42 -10.31 0.28 -14.99
CA VAL A 42 -11.72 0.50 -15.37
C VAL A 42 -12.22 -0.60 -16.29
N LYS A 43 -11.44 -0.99 -17.29
CA LYS A 43 -11.81 -2.07 -18.22
C LYS A 43 -11.92 -3.42 -17.51
N GLU A 44 -10.97 -3.75 -16.64
CA GLU A 44 -10.97 -5.01 -15.91
C GLU A 44 -12.12 -5.08 -14.90
N VAL A 45 -12.45 -3.98 -14.22
CA VAL A 45 -13.60 -3.92 -13.30
C VAL A 45 -14.91 -4.17 -14.06
N TYR A 46 -15.12 -3.53 -15.20
CA TYR A 46 -16.30 -3.83 -16.05
C TYR A 46 -16.31 -5.26 -16.56
N ALA A 47 -15.15 -5.79 -16.94
CA ALA A 47 -15.04 -7.19 -17.38
C ALA A 47 -15.38 -8.19 -16.27
N ALA A 48 -15.11 -7.85 -15.02
CA ALA A 48 -15.51 -8.61 -13.84
C ALA A 48 -17.00 -8.39 -13.43
N GLY A 49 -17.72 -7.51 -14.14
CA GLY A 49 -19.11 -7.15 -13.83
C GLY A 49 -19.26 -6.13 -12.72
N GLY A 50 -18.18 -5.51 -12.25
CA GLY A 50 -18.18 -4.47 -11.25
C GLY A 50 -18.50 -3.07 -11.80
N LEU A 51 -18.67 -2.11 -10.91
CA LEU A 51 -18.99 -0.72 -11.19
C LEU A 51 -17.84 0.18 -10.72
N PRO A 52 -16.99 0.71 -11.63
CA PRO A 52 -15.85 1.54 -11.25
C PRO A 52 -16.27 2.99 -10.94
N PHE A 53 -15.77 3.52 -9.81
CA PHE A 53 -15.84 4.91 -9.39
C PHE A 53 -14.42 5.46 -9.37
N VAL A 54 -14.13 6.51 -10.17
CA VAL A 54 -12.75 6.88 -10.49
C VAL A 54 -12.43 8.29 -10.00
N HIS A 55 -11.35 8.40 -9.23
CA HIS A 55 -10.90 9.65 -8.63
C HIS A 55 -9.42 9.90 -8.94
N TYR A 56 -9.14 11.06 -9.52
CA TYR A 56 -7.79 11.52 -9.79
C TYR A 56 -7.33 12.54 -8.75
N ILE A 57 -6.14 12.33 -8.20
CA ILE A 57 -5.49 13.29 -7.31
C ILE A 57 -4.27 13.87 -8.02
N ASN A 58 -4.28 15.19 -8.19
CA ASN A 58 -3.07 15.94 -8.56
C ASN A 58 -2.38 16.43 -7.28
N PRO A 59 -1.15 15.94 -6.97
CA PRO A 59 -0.47 16.34 -5.73
C PRO A 59 -0.20 17.84 -5.62
N LYS A 60 0.07 18.52 -6.74
CA LYS A 60 0.28 19.98 -6.76
C LYS A 60 -0.98 20.74 -6.39
N VAL A 61 -2.13 20.31 -6.91
CA VAL A 61 -3.43 20.90 -6.55
C VAL A 61 -3.80 20.58 -5.10
N GLN A 62 -3.55 19.35 -4.67
CA GLN A 62 -3.77 18.96 -3.27
C GLN A 62 -2.92 19.80 -2.30
N ARG A 63 -1.67 20.08 -2.66
CA ARG A 63 -0.80 20.98 -1.88
C ARG A 63 -1.42 22.35 -1.68
N GLU A 64 -1.94 23.00 -2.73
CA GLU A 64 -2.57 24.32 -2.62
C GLU A 64 -3.81 24.31 -1.70
N VAL A 65 -4.59 23.24 -1.75
CA VAL A 65 -5.72 23.05 -0.83
C VAL A 65 -5.23 22.94 0.62
N LEU A 66 -4.22 22.11 0.86
CA LEU A 66 -3.71 21.84 2.21
C LEU A 66 -3.00 23.05 2.82
N LEU A 67 -2.29 23.86 2.04
CA LEU A 67 -1.65 25.10 2.52
C LEU A 67 -2.64 26.07 3.15
N ASN A 68 -3.86 26.15 2.61
CA ASN A 68 -4.84 27.16 2.98
C ASN A 68 -6.09 26.58 3.66
N CYS A 69 -6.20 25.27 3.85
CA CYS A 69 -7.40 24.62 4.35
C CYS A 69 -7.79 25.11 5.76
N THR A 70 -9.10 25.15 5.99
CA THR A 70 -9.68 25.34 7.30
C THR A 70 -10.18 24.01 7.88
N GLU A 71 -10.36 23.98 9.20
CA GLU A 71 -10.94 22.80 9.87
C GLU A 71 -12.34 22.47 9.32
N GLU A 72 -13.18 23.50 9.14
CA GLU A 72 -14.52 23.36 8.57
C GLU A 72 -14.49 22.74 7.18
N GLN A 73 -13.60 23.23 6.30
CA GLN A 73 -13.44 22.68 4.96
C GLN A 73 -13.04 21.20 4.98
N ILE A 74 -12.05 20.83 5.83
CA ILE A 74 -11.60 19.44 5.93
C ILE A 74 -12.72 18.53 6.48
N ARG A 75 -13.52 18.99 7.43
CA ARG A 75 -14.68 18.23 7.93
C ARG A 75 -15.73 17.99 6.82
N ILE A 76 -16.07 19.00 6.06
CA ILE A 76 -17.00 18.85 4.93
C ILE A 76 -16.46 17.86 3.89
N MET A 77 -15.17 17.98 3.55
CA MET A 77 -14.52 17.05 2.61
C MET A 77 -14.55 15.61 3.16
N ALA A 78 -14.30 15.43 4.45
CA ALA A 78 -14.32 14.12 5.09
C ALA A 78 -15.72 13.51 5.10
N ASP A 79 -16.76 14.28 5.42
CA ASP A 79 -18.14 13.81 5.45
C ASP A 79 -18.60 13.32 4.06
N LEU A 80 -18.32 14.09 3.01
CA LEU A 80 -18.61 13.69 1.63
C LEU A 80 -17.84 12.42 1.22
N ALA A 81 -16.55 12.37 1.53
CA ALA A 81 -15.72 11.21 1.22
C ALA A 81 -16.14 9.96 2.03
N ALA A 82 -16.53 10.12 3.29
CA ALA A 82 -17.02 9.04 4.13
C ALA A 82 -18.36 8.49 3.61
N GLN A 83 -19.26 9.36 3.17
CA GLN A 83 -20.54 8.97 2.56
C GLN A 83 -20.29 8.12 1.29
N GLU A 84 -19.40 8.56 0.41
CA GLU A 84 -19.05 7.81 -0.80
C GLU A 84 -18.35 6.49 -0.45
N MET A 85 -17.28 6.54 0.37
CA MET A 85 -16.50 5.36 0.74
C MET A 85 -17.34 4.29 1.43
N SER A 86 -18.35 4.69 2.23
CA SER A 86 -19.23 3.75 2.91
C SER A 86 -20.08 2.88 1.98
N GLN A 87 -20.22 3.28 0.71
CA GLN A 87 -20.96 2.55 -0.30
C GLN A 87 -20.08 1.61 -1.14
N MET A 88 -18.75 1.68 -0.98
CA MET A 88 -17.81 0.93 -1.81
C MET A 88 -17.54 -0.47 -1.25
N ASP A 89 -17.48 -1.46 -2.14
CA ASP A 89 -17.13 -2.85 -1.81
C ASP A 89 -15.63 -3.10 -1.93
N CYS A 90 -14.98 -2.39 -2.86
CA CYS A 90 -13.55 -2.52 -3.16
C CYS A 90 -12.88 -1.14 -3.28
N TYR A 91 -11.58 -1.10 -2.97
CA TYR A 91 -10.73 0.08 -3.17
C TYR A 91 -9.42 -0.30 -3.83
N ILE A 92 -9.04 0.40 -4.90
CA ILE A 92 -7.75 0.26 -5.58
C ILE A 92 -7.06 1.62 -5.58
N GLY A 93 -5.94 1.74 -4.85
CA GLY A 93 -5.16 2.97 -4.75
C GLY A 93 -3.85 2.88 -5.52
N VAL A 94 -3.68 3.72 -6.55
CA VAL A 94 -2.47 3.78 -7.39
C VAL A 94 -1.76 5.10 -7.15
N ARG A 95 -0.54 5.06 -6.62
CA ARG A 95 0.25 6.25 -6.29
C ARG A 95 1.43 6.39 -7.26
N GLY A 96 1.50 7.51 -7.98
CA GLY A 96 2.57 7.79 -8.95
C GLY A 96 2.89 9.27 -9.02
N SER A 97 3.11 9.92 -7.86
CA SER A 97 3.58 11.32 -7.82
C SER A 97 4.97 11.44 -8.45
N ASP A 98 5.15 12.42 -9.31
CA ASP A 98 6.44 12.72 -9.94
C ASP A 98 7.44 13.37 -8.96
N ASN A 99 6.96 13.83 -7.80
CA ASN A 99 7.76 14.33 -6.69
C ASN A 99 7.23 13.76 -5.39
N VAL A 100 8.02 12.93 -4.71
CA VAL A 100 7.63 12.32 -3.41
C VAL A 100 7.56 13.36 -2.28
N SER A 101 8.19 14.51 -2.46
CA SER A 101 8.27 15.60 -1.49
C SER A 101 7.28 16.75 -1.81
N GLU A 102 6.29 16.54 -2.67
CA GLU A 102 5.39 17.62 -3.13
C GLU A 102 4.64 18.32 -1.99
N LEU A 103 4.41 17.64 -0.89
CA LEU A 103 3.71 18.17 0.28
C LEU A 103 4.66 18.55 1.44
N SER A 104 5.98 18.56 1.23
CA SER A 104 6.96 18.73 2.30
C SER A 104 6.97 20.10 2.97
N ASP A 105 6.47 21.13 2.29
CA ASP A 105 6.35 22.50 2.78
C ASP A 105 4.95 22.86 3.29
N VAL A 106 4.02 21.91 3.29
CA VAL A 106 2.73 22.09 3.97
C VAL A 106 2.97 22.09 5.47
N PRO A 107 2.49 23.11 6.21
CA PRO A 107 2.68 23.19 7.65
C PRO A 107 2.18 21.94 8.39
N ALA A 108 2.94 21.54 9.43
CA ALA A 108 2.65 20.31 10.17
C ALA A 108 1.26 20.31 10.82
N ASP A 109 0.78 21.48 11.28
CA ASP A 109 -0.57 21.63 11.83
C ASP A 109 -1.66 21.35 10.79
N LYS A 110 -1.47 21.77 9.55
CA LYS A 110 -2.38 21.49 8.43
C LYS A 110 -2.37 20.01 8.03
N MET A 111 -1.18 19.42 7.98
CA MET A 111 -1.05 17.97 7.73
C MET A 111 -1.72 17.16 8.84
N ASN A 112 -1.51 17.53 10.11
CA ASN A 112 -2.16 16.87 11.24
C ASN A 112 -3.68 17.05 11.22
N LEU A 113 -4.16 18.23 10.82
CA LEU A 113 -5.59 18.49 10.67
C LEU A 113 -6.20 17.56 9.62
N TYR A 114 -5.57 17.45 8.45
CA TYR A 114 -6.01 16.55 7.38
C TYR A 114 -5.96 15.08 7.79
N GLU A 115 -4.88 14.65 8.45
CA GLU A 115 -4.75 13.27 8.91
C GLU A 115 -5.82 12.92 9.96
N THR A 116 -6.06 13.80 10.91
CA THR A 116 -7.00 13.54 12.01
C THR A 116 -8.46 13.60 11.55
N LEU A 117 -8.81 14.60 10.75
CA LEU A 117 -10.22 14.87 10.42
C LEU A 117 -10.68 14.22 9.12
N TYR A 118 -9.76 13.91 8.20
CA TYR A 118 -10.08 13.30 6.91
C TYR A 118 -9.53 11.86 6.79
N SER A 119 -8.21 11.71 6.88
CA SER A 119 -7.55 10.42 6.59
C SER A 119 -7.96 9.34 7.59
N THR A 120 -7.91 9.65 8.88
CA THR A 120 -8.29 8.71 9.94
C THR A 120 -9.76 8.25 9.84
N PRO A 121 -10.78 9.10 9.80
CA PRO A 121 -12.16 8.64 9.73
C PRO A 121 -12.50 7.96 8.39
N VAL A 122 -12.00 8.44 7.26
CA VAL A 122 -12.35 7.89 5.95
C VAL A 122 -11.56 6.62 5.63
N HIS A 123 -10.23 6.65 5.78
CA HIS A 123 -9.40 5.52 5.39
C HIS A 123 -9.31 4.47 6.49
N HIS A 124 -8.97 4.85 7.72
CA HIS A 124 -8.83 3.90 8.82
C HIS A 124 -10.18 3.48 9.41
N GLY A 125 -11.17 4.38 9.42
CA GLY A 125 -12.50 4.11 9.95
C GLY A 125 -13.43 3.36 8.98
N ILE A 126 -13.28 3.56 7.67
CA ILE A 126 -14.19 2.99 6.67
C ILE A 126 -13.43 2.11 5.67
N ARG A 127 -12.50 2.65 4.88
CA ARG A 127 -11.86 1.92 3.79
C ARG A 127 -11.19 0.64 4.28
N VAL A 128 -10.31 0.73 5.28
CA VAL A 128 -9.53 -0.42 5.76
C VAL A 128 -10.42 -1.53 6.32
N PRO A 129 -11.38 -1.27 7.24
CA PRO A 129 -12.17 -2.34 7.83
C PRO A 129 -13.34 -2.83 6.97
N LYS A 130 -13.83 -2.03 6.01
CA LYS A 130 -15.09 -2.32 5.31
C LYS A 130 -14.95 -2.66 3.84
N THR A 131 -13.79 -2.41 3.21
CA THR A 131 -13.58 -2.73 1.80
C THR A 131 -12.53 -3.83 1.60
N ARG A 132 -12.61 -4.55 0.50
CA ARG A 132 -11.48 -5.32 -0.02
C ARG A 132 -10.60 -4.34 -0.78
N TRP A 133 -9.39 -4.14 -0.30
CA TRP A 133 -8.57 -3.07 -0.86
C TRP A 133 -7.17 -3.52 -1.24
N VAL A 134 -6.59 -2.82 -2.21
CA VAL A 134 -5.18 -2.93 -2.56
C VAL A 134 -4.61 -1.55 -2.86
N VAL A 135 -3.38 -1.32 -2.41
CA VAL A 135 -2.62 -0.11 -2.73
C VAL A 135 -1.27 -0.47 -3.32
N LEU A 136 -0.82 0.35 -4.27
CA LEU A 136 0.49 0.20 -4.88
C LEU A 136 1.05 1.56 -5.28
N ARG A 137 2.37 1.62 -5.40
CA ARG A 137 3.04 2.69 -6.15
C ARG A 137 3.16 2.25 -7.61
N TYR A 138 3.12 3.20 -8.53
CA TYR A 138 3.32 2.96 -9.95
C TYR A 138 4.68 3.49 -10.38
N PRO A 139 5.47 2.77 -11.20
CA PRO A 139 6.81 3.18 -11.55
C PRO A 139 6.80 4.49 -12.34
N ASN A 140 7.72 5.37 -11.99
CA ASN A 140 7.94 6.65 -12.65
C ASN A 140 9.39 7.12 -12.48
N ALA A 141 9.73 8.24 -13.11
CA ALA A 141 11.07 8.80 -13.05
C ALA A 141 11.53 9.12 -11.61
N SER A 142 10.62 9.57 -10.75
CA SER A 142 10.94 9.87 -9.35
C SER A 142 11.39 8.61 -8.58
N MET A 143 10.68 7.51 -8.75
CA MET A 143 11.06 6.24 -8.11
C MET A 143 12.37 5.68 -8.67
N ALA A 144 12.57 5.75 -9.99
CA ALA A 144 13.81 5.32 -10.64
C ALA A 144 15.01 6.12 -10.13
N GLN A 145 14.85 7.44 -10.00
CA GLN A 145 15.88 8.33 -9.48
C GLN A 145 16.25 8.02 -8.03
N LEU A 146 15.25 7.79 -7.17
CA LEU A 146 15.48 7.40 -5.77
C LEU A 146 16.18 6.05 -5.63
N SER A 147 15.94 5.12 -6.56
CA SER A 147 16.62 3.82 -6.58
C SER A 147 17.98 3.82 -7.31
N GLY A 148 18.40 4.95 -7.85
CA GLY A 148 19.68 5.09 -8.56
C GLY A 148 19.74 4.33 -9.88
N THR A 149 18.60 4.13 -10.57
CA THR A 149 18.50 3.38 -11.83
C THR A 149 17.89 4.23 -12.95
N SER A 150 17.98 3.78 -14.19
CA SER A 150 17.21 4.38 -15.29
C SER A 150 15.71 4.08 -15.12
N THR A 151 14.87 4.92 -15.71
CA THR A 151 13.40 4.74 -15.65
C THR A 151 12.98 3.40 -16.23
N GLU A 152 13.55 3.02 -17.37
CA GLU A 152 13.25 1.75 -18.04
C GLU A 152 13.65 0.52 -17.20
N ALA A 153 14.88 0.55 -16.66
CA ALA A 153 15.36 -0.55 -15.81
C ALA A 153 14.54 -0.69 -14.52
N PHE A 154 14.13 0.44 -13.93
CA PHE A 154 13.25 0.42 -12.76
C PHE A 154 11.86 -0.11 -13.10
N GLU A 155 11.31 0.29 -14.23
CA GLU A 155 10.00 -0.17 -14.71
C GLU A 155 9.99 -1.68 -14.98
N ASP A 156 11.04 -2.21 -15.62
CA ASP A 156 11.20 -3.64 -15.86
C ASP A 156 11.27 -4.42 -14.54
N PHE A 157 12.09 -3.97 -13.61
CA PHE A 157 12.16 -4.55 -12.27
C PHE A 157 10.79 -4.51 -11.56
N TYR A 158 10.12 -3.37 -11.59
CA TYR A 158 8.83 -3.18 -10.96
C TYR A 158 7.80 -4.20 -11.48
N PHE A 159 7.65 -4.32 -12.79
CA PHE A 159 6.68 -5.26 -13.37
C PHE A 159 7.06 -6.73 -13.15
N GLN A 160 8.34 -7.06 -13.10
CA GLN A 160 8.78 -8.41 -12.73
C GLN A 160 8.32 -8.78 -11.31
N VAL A 161 8.40 -7.86 -10.37
CA VAL A 161 7.99 -8.09 -8.98
C VAL A 161 6.47 -8.01 -8.82
N CYS A 162 5.82 -6.99 -9.39
CA CYS A 162 4.38 -6.74 -9.18
C CYS A 162 3.47 -7.70 -9.96
N ASN A 163 3.97 -8.34 -11.01
CA ASN A 163 3.23 -9.31 -11.83
C ASN A 163 3.48 -10.78 -11.45
N LEU A 164 4.04 -11.05 -10.29
CA LEU A 164 4.20 -12.41 -9.77
C LEU A 164 2.84 -13.10 -9.57
N ASP A 165 2.84 -14.42 -9.61
CA ASP A 165 1.69 -15.22 -9.23
C ASP A 165 1.51 -15.23 -7.71
N TYR A 166 0.85 -14.21 -7.19
CA TYR A 166 0.59 -14.08 -5.75
C TYR A 166 -0.30 -15.19 -5.20
N SER A 167 -1.13 -15.82 -6.01
CA SER A 167 -1.93 -16.97 -5.58
C SER A 167 -1.04 -18.18 -5.27
N LYS A 168 0.00 -18.40 -6.07
CA LYS A 168 1.01 -19.44 -5.83
C LYS A 168 1.87 -19.10 -4.60
N MET A 169 2.27 -17.82 -4.49
CA MET A 169 3.01 -17.32 -3.34
C MET A 169 2.24 -17.51 -2.03
N GLY A 170 0.97 -17.12 -1.97
CA GLY A 170 0.13 -17.29 -0.79
C GLY A 170 -0.04 -18.75 -0.38
N ARG A 171 -0.12 -19.68 -1.36
CA ARG A 171 -0.12 -21.13 -1.05
C ARG A 171 1.20 -21.58 -0.42
N ALA A 172 2.34 -21.10 -0.94
CA ALA A 172 3.66 -21.45 -0.42
C ALA A 172 3.89 -20.92 1.00
N MET A 173 3.34 -19.75 1.34
CA MET A 173 3.46 -19.13 2.67
C MET A 173 2.74 -19.90 3.78
N LYS A 174 1.74 -20.73 3.47
CA LYS A 174 0.92 -21.42 4.48
C LYS A 174 1.76 -22.24 5.46
N ALA A 175 2.75 -22.98 4.96
CA ALA A 175 3.62 -23.79 5.81
C ALA A 175 4.42 -22.93 6.80
N LEU A 176 4.89 -21.74 6.37
CA LEU A 176 5.60 -20.81 7.25
C LEU A 176 4.67 -20.19 8.30
N VAL A 177 3.47 -19.76 7.89
CA VAL A 177 2.44 -19.26 8.82
C VAL A 177 2.12 -20.29 9.89
N GLU A 178 1.88 -21.55 9.50
CA GLU A 178 1.62 -22.65 10.44
C GLU A 178 2.79 -22.91 11.39
N LEU A 179 4.04 -22.86 10.87
CA LEU A 179 5.23 -22.98 11.69
C LEU A 179 5.32 -21.84 12.71
N MET A 180 5.17 -20.60 12.28
CA MET A 180 5.26 -19.43 13.16
C MET A 180 4.16 -19.44 14.22
N ASN A 181 2.91 -19.77 13.87
CA ASN A 181 1.77 -19.80 14.81
C ASN A 181 1.91 -20.86 15.92
N ARG A 182 2.70 -21.92 15.70
CA ARG A 182 2.98 -22.94 16.73
C ARG A 182 4.31 -22.73 17.46
N THR A 183 5.08 -21.72 17.08
CA THR A 183 6.39 -21.41 17.66
C THR A 183 6.21 -20.46 18.84
N ASP A 184 6.87 -20.78 19.97
CA ASP A 184 7.00 -19.83 21.07
C ASP A 184 8.32 -19.05 20.94
N LYS A 185 9.46 -19.73 20.94
CA LYS A 185 10.76 -19.09 21.02
C LYS A 185 11.47 -19.03 19.67
N VAL A 186 11.98 -17.85 19.38
CA VAL A 186 12.78 -17.55 18.19
C VAL A 186 14.16 -17.10 18.63
N ARG A 187 15.22 -17.55 17.93
CA ARG A 187 16.57 -17.03 18.04
C ARG A 187 17.06 -16.62 16.66
N LEU A 188 17.49 -15.39 16.54
CA LEU A 188 18.15 -14.85 15.34
C LEU A 188 19.64 -14.77 15.60
N THR A 189 20.43 -15.38 14.72
CA THR A 189 21.91 -15.36 14.82
C THR A 189 22.49 -14.85 13.50
N GLY A 190 23.52 -14.02 13.59
CA GLY A 190 24.25 -13.48 12.46
C GLY A 190 25.55 -12.83 12.91
N LYS A 191 26.20 -12.08 12.00
CA LYS A 191 27.38 -11.31 12.38
C LYS A 191 26.96 -10.26 13.41
N ASP A 192 27.61 -10.27 14.56
CA ASP A 192 27.34 -9.36 15.68
C ASP A 192 25.85 -9.30 16.10
N THR A 193 25.13 -10.41 15.87
CA THR A 193 23.71 -10.57 16.19
C THR A 193 23.48 -11.88 16.91
N ASP A 194 22.89 -11.83 18.09
CA ASP A 194 22.33 -12.96 18.83
C ASP A 194 21.13 -12.43 19.64
N LEU A 195 19.93 -12.64 19.11
CA LEU A 195 18.70 -12.12 19.64
C LEU A 195 17.71 -13.25 19.87
N THR A 196 17.09 -13.28 21.04
CA THR A 196 16.03 -14.24 21.38
C THR A 196 14.76 -13.51 21.78
N PHE A 197 13.61 -14.08 21.44
CA PHE A 197 12.30 -13.56 21.83
C PHE A 197 11.21 -14.62 21.71
N SER A 198 10.07 -14.38 22.33
CA SER A 198 8.86 -15.16 22.15
C SER A 198 7.94 -14.54 21.09
N ILE A 199 7.27 -15.38 20.31
CA ILE A 199 6.17 -14.99 19.42
C ILE A 199 4.86 -15.69 19.82
N LYS A 200 4.82 -16.23 21.03
CA LYS A 200 3.68 -16.99 21.54
C LYS A 200 2.40 -16.15 21.52
N ASP A 201 1.34 -16.73 20.97
CA ASP A 201 0.00 -16.14 20.89
C ASP A 201 -0.08 -14.83 20.07
N ILE A 202 0.99 -14.48 19.31
CA ILE A 202 0.98 -13.40 18.33
C ILE A 202 0.78 -14.05 16.94
N PRO A 203 -0.29 -13.70 16.20
CA PRO A 203 -0.55 -14.33 14.92
C PRO A 203 0.50 -14.00 13.87
N ALA A 204 0.84 -14.97 13.05
CA ALA A 204 1.63 -14.77 11.85
C ALA A 204 0.72 -14.38 10.68
N ILE A 205 1.08 -13.33 9.97
CA ILE A 205 0.33 -12.74 8.87
C ILE A 205 1.08 -12.98 7.56
N ALA A 206 0.39 -13.57 6.59
CA ALA A 206 0.90 -13.69 5.23
C ALA A 206 0.53 -12.43 4.41
N CYS A 207 1.52 -11.81 3.82
CA CYS A 207 1.38 -10.71 2.87
C CYS A 207 1.48 -11.27 1.45
N ASP A 208 0.35 -11.68 0.90
CA ASP A 208 0.25 -12.46 -0.33
C ASP A 208 -0.32 -11.66 -1.52
N GLY A 209 -0.25 -10.33 -1.48
CA GLY A 209 -0.73 -9.45 -2.56
C GLY A 209 -2.21 -9.08 -2.48
N GLN A 210 -2.87 -9.27 -1.33
CA GLN A 210 -4.27 -8.87 -1.17
C GLN A 210 -4.42 -7.41 -0.70
N LEU A 211 -3.48 -6.85 0.05
CA LEU A 211 -3.55 -5.48 0.58
C LEU A 211 -2.54 -4.55 -0.08
N ASN A 212 -1.37 -5.04 -0.39
CA ASN A 212 -0.29 -4.27 -1.01
C ASN A 212 0.28 -5.00 -2.22
N ILE A 213 0.80 -4.24 -3.19
CA ILE A 213 1.60 -4.73 -4.31
C ILE A 213 2.79 -3.77 -4.47
N PRO A 214 4.05 -4.25 -4.53
CA PRO A 214 4.47 -5.65 -4.34
C PRO A 214 4.29 -6.14 -2.91
N ASP A 215 4.31 -7.46 -2.76
CA ASP A 215 4.14 -8.13 -1.49
C ASP A 215 5.03 -9.41 -1.45
N GLY A 216 5.02 -10.21 -0.38
CA GLY A 216 5.78 -11.45 -0.37
C GLY A 216 6.47 -11.79 0.94
N GLU A 217 5.92 -11.38 2.08
CA GLU A 217 6.46 -11.70 3.39
C GLU A 217 5.45 -12.44 4.28
N VAL A 218 5.96 -13.14 5.28
CA VAL A 218 5.17 -13.57 6.44
C VAL A 218 5.77 -12.90 7.66
N TYR A 219 4.98 -12.12 8.36
CA TYR A 219 5.45 -11.38 9.52
C TYR A 219 4.65 -11.71 10.78
N THR A 220 5.27 -11.43 11.92
CA THR A 220 4.66 -11.42 13.25
C THR A 220 5.38 -10.37 14.10
N ALA A 221 4.99 -10.22 15.35
CA ALA A 221 5.68 -9.36 16.31
C ALA A 221 6.17 -10.16 17.51
N PRO A 222 7.28 -9.74 18.16
CA PRO A 222 7.68 -10.35 19.41
C PRO A 222 6.74 -9.92 20.55
N VAL A 223 6.57 -10.80 21.52
CA VAL A 223 6.00 -10.45 22.83
C VAL A 223 6.92 -9.39 23.45
N ARG A 224 6.37 -8.24 23.83
CA ARG A 224 7.11 -7.02 24.18
C ARG A 224 8.27 -7.24 25.15
N ASP A 225 8.03 -7.92 26.25
CA ASP A 225 9.02 -8.08 27.33
C ASP A 225 9.88 -9.35 27.21
N SER A 226 9.79 -10.04 26.07
CA SER A 226 10.53 -11.28 25.83
C SER A 226 11.85 -11.11 25.07
N ILE A 227 12.10 -9.91 24.55
CA ILE A 227 13.25 -9.61 23.70
C ILE A 227 14.52 -9.53 24.55
N ASN A 228 15.54 -10.35 24.20
CA ASN A 228 16.82 -10.36 24.89
C ASN A 228 17.97 -10.61 23.89
N GLY A 229 19.01 -9.82 23.96
CA GLY A 229 20.21 -9.96 23.14
C GLY A 229 20.53 -8.71 22.33
N VAL A 230 21.27 -8.90 21.24
CA VAL A 230 21.76 -7.83 20.37
C VAL A 230 21.37 -8.15 18.92
N ILE A 231 20.92 -7.12 18.21
CA ILE A 231 20.75 -7.15 16.75
C ILE A 231 21.56 -6.02 16.13
N THR A 232 22.34 -6.36 15.09
CA THR A 232 23.16 -5.39 14.36
C THR A 232 22.59 -5.14 12.99
N TYR A 233 22.31 -3.87 12.70
CA TYR A 233 21.88 -3.41 11.39
C TYR A 233 23.07 -2.84 10.61
N ASN A 234 23.14 -3.13 9.33
CA ASN A 234 24.20 -2.65 8.44
C ASN A 234 23.66 -1.92 7.19
N THR A 235 22.38 -1.58 7.21
CA THR A 235 21.71 -0.85 6.12
C THR A 235 21.27 0.53 6.60
N PRO A 236 21.45 1.59 5.78
CA PRO A 236 20.94 2.91 6.10
C PRO A 236 19.41 2.93 6.05
N SER A 237 18.78 3.67 6.96
CA SER A 237 17.35 3.95 6.89
C SER A 237 17.12 5.24 6.10
N LEU A 238 16.65 5.11 4.86
CA LEU A 238 16.34 6.26 4.01
C LEU A 238 15.07 7.02 4.46
N TYR A 239 14.16 6.32 5.12
CA TYR A 239 12.91 6.93 5.62
C TYR A 239 13.13 7.82 6.84
N GLN A 240 14.06 7.45 7.69
CA GLN A 240 14.28 8.10 8.98
C GLN A 240 15.50 9.02 8.96
N GLY A 241 16.28 9.00 7.88
CA GLY A 241 17.48 9.82 7.74
C GLY A 241 18.64 9.44 8.67
N PHE A 242 18.59 8.25 9.29
CA PHE A 242 19.68 7.75 10.14
C PHE A 242 20.02 6.29 9.82
N THR A 243 21.19 5.87 10.23
CA THR A 243 21.68 4.49 10.13
C THR A 243 21.63 3.84 11.50
N PHE A 244 21.14 2.63 11.56
CA PHE A 244 21.17 1.80 12.76
C PHE A 244 22.48 1.05 12.88
#